data_0e31bc323e06f13919a8438c8d001fe3
#
_entry.id   0e31bc323e06f13919a8438c8d001fe3
#
_cell.length_a   1.000
_cell.length_b   1.000
_cell.length_c   1.000
_cell.angle_alpha   90.00
_cell.angle_beta   90.00
_cell.angle_gamma   90.00
#
_symmetry.space_group_name_H-M   'P 1'
#
loop_
_entity.id
_entity.type
_entity.pdbx_description
1 polymer ?
#
loop_
_entity_poly.entity_id
_entity_poly.type
_entity_poly.pdbx_seq_one_letter_code
_entity_poly.pdbx_strand_id
1 'polypeptide(L)'
;MILRALAGIVFAAIAPAAQGGNISDADVLLIAHKHCTTCHAVNPTHESFREAPKNIVLESVADLKKHAAVVYSQTVEGRAMPLGNQTDMSETERAELGQWLKDLP
;
A
#
# COMPACT_ATOMS: atom_id res chain seq x y z
N MET A 1 -54.36 -24.56 -9.08
CA MET A 1 -53.81 -24.30 -9.04
C MET A 1 -52.72 -23.77 -8.72
N ILE A 2 -52.08 -23.63 -8.48
CA ILE A 2 -51.26 -23.15 -8.08
C ILE A 2 -50.04 -22.75 -8.26
N LEU A 3 -49.50 -22.35 -8.14
CA LEU A 3 -48.48 -21.91 -8.33
C LEU A 3 -47.46 -21.54 -7.81
N ARG A 4 -46.81 -21.42 -7.78
CA ARG A 4 -45.85 -21.06 -7.35
C ARG A 4 -44.79 -20.45 -7.46
N ALA A 5 -44.20 -20.00 -7.24
CA ALA A 5 -43.35 -19.34 -7.31
C ALA A 5 -42.17 -19.36 -6.95
N LEU A 6 -41.57 -19.22 -6.88
CA LEU A 6 -40.55 -19.14 -6.58
C LEU A 6 -39.50 -18.59 -6.49
N ALA A 7 -38.88 -18.32 -6.31
CA ALA A 7 -38.00 -17.90 -6.13
C ALA A 7 -36.97 -17.41 -5.97
N GLY A 8 -36.45 -17.03 -5.83
CA GLY A 8 -35.64 -16.32 -5.55
C GLY A 8 -34.34 -16.38 -5.44
N ILE A 9 -33.74 -16.08 -5.56
CA ILE A 9 -32.55 -16.20 -5.54
C ILE A 9 -31.61 -15.40 -5.31
N VAL A 10 -30.88 -15.14 -5.03
CA VAL A 10 -30.03 -14.45 -4.68
C VAL A 10 -28.82 -14.40 -4.72
N PHE A 11 -28.15 -14.10 -4.74
CA PHE A 11 -26.97 -13.95 -4.82
C PHE A 11 -26.08 -13.41 -4.28
N ALA A 12 -25.37 -13.29 -4.14
CA ALA A 12 -24.50 -13.04 -3.42
C ALA A 12 -23.52 -12.37 -3.83
N ALA A 13 -23.25 -11.46 -3.51
CA ALA A 13 -22.29 -10.76 -3.91
C ALA A 13 -21.16 -11.08 -3.32
N ILE A 14 -20.23 -11.12 -3.78
CA ILE A 14 -19.14 -11.37 -3.28
C ILE A 14 -18.29 -10.38 -3.20
N ALA A 15 -17.90 -9.94 -2.24
CA ALA A 15 -16.96 -8.94 -2.14
C ALA A 15 -15.71 -9.38 -2.60
N PRO A 16 -15.06 -8.66 -3.27
CA PRO A 16 -13.81 -8.99 -3.73
C PRO A 16 -12.84 -9.07 -2.64
N ALA A 17 -11.93 -9.79 -2.79
CA ALA A 17 -10.89 -9.80 -1.88
C ALA A 17 -10.25 -8.51 -1.82
N ALA A 18 -9.61 -8.26 -0.83
CA ALA A 18 -8.98 -7.05 -0.69
C ALA A 18 -7.84 -7.00 -1.57
N GLN A 19 -7.99 -6.67 -2.73
CA GLN A 19 -6.92 -6.48 -3.46
C GLN A 19 -6.78 -5.14 -3.67
N GLY A 20 -5.95 -4.49 -3.69
CA GLY A 20 -5.79 -3.09 -3.88
C GLY A 20 -6.53 -2.62 -5.07
N GLY A 21 -7.11 -1.52 -5.00
CA GLY A 21 -7.71 -0.87 -6.12
C GLY A 21 -6.94 0.38 -6.43
N ASN A 22 -7.47 1.18 -7.31
CA ASN A 22 -6.85 2.46 -7.61
C ASN A 22 -7.05 3.40 -6.44
N ILE A 23 -5.97 3.90 -5.92
CA ILE A 23 -6.02 4.87 -4.85
C ILE A 23 -5.42 6.18 -5.36
N SER A 24 -5.78 7.25 -4.69
CA SER A 24 -5.28 8.57 -5.06
C SER A 24 -3.86 8.78 -4.58
N ASP A 25 -3.22 9.81 -5.11
CA ASP A 25 -1.91 10.23 -4.63
C ASP A 25 -1.96 10.56 -3.14
N ALA A 26 -3.05 11.17 -2.67
CA ALA A 26 -3.20 11.47 -1.26
C ALA A 26 -3.26 10.19 -0.42
N ASP A 27 -3.97 9.18 -0.91
CA ASP A 27 -4.09 7.92 -0.19
C ASP A 27 -2.76 7.18 -0.13
N VAL A 28 -2.02 7.14 -1.23
CA VAL A 28 -0.73 6.46 -1.21
C VAL A 28 0.26 7.19 -0.31
N LEU A 29 0.15 8.51 -0.23
CA LEU A 29 1.00 9.27 0.66
C LEU A 29 0.70 8.98 2.12
N LEU A 30 -0.57 8.74 2.47
CA LEU A 30 -0.91 8.31 3.82
C LEU A 30 -0.29 6.97 4.16
N ILE A 31 -0.28 6.04 3.20
CA ILE A 31 0.38 4.75 3.39
C ILE A 31 1.87 4.97 3.64
N ALA A 32 2.51 5.82 2.86
CA ALA A 32 3.93 6.10 3.02
C ALA A 32 4.23 6.74 4.36
N HIS A 33 3.41 7.69 4.79
CA HIS A 33 3.62 8.35 6.08
C HIS A 33 3.42 7.38 7.25
N LYS A 34 2.56 6.42 7.09
CA LYS A 34 2.32 5.43 8.13
C LYS A 34 3.44 4.38 8.21
N HIS A 35 3.97 4.00 7.06
CA HIS A 35 4.84 2.81 6.98
C HIS A 35 6.28 3.07 6.57
N CYS A 36 6.58 4.22 6.01
CA CYS A 36 7.90 4.47 5.44
C CYS A 36 8.66 5.57 6.15
N THR A 37 7.98 6.65 6.51
CA THR A 37 8.66 7.87 6.97
C THR A 37 9.20 7.80 8.38
N THR A 38 8.90 6.75 9.15
CA THR A 38 9.58 6.60 10.43
C THR A 38 11.07 6.45 10.23
N CYS A 39 11.48 5.89 9.10
CA CYS A 39 12.87 5.70 8.75
C CYS A 39 13.26 6.54 7.53
N HIS A 40 12.41 6.56 6.50
CA HIS A 40 12.72 7.20 5.22
C HIS A 40 12.20 8.65 5.19
N ALA A 41 12.75 9.46 6.05
CA ALA A 41 12.44 10.86 6.16
C ALA A 41 13.73 11.65 6.32
N VAL A 42 13.67 12.95 6.05
CA VAL A 42 14.83 13.81 6.28
C VAL A 42 15.24 13.77 7.74
N ASN A 43 14.25 13.74 8.64
CA ASN A 43 14.49 13.60 10.07
C ASN A 43 13.71 12.40 10.58
N PRO A 44 14.27 11.19 10.47
CA PRO A 44 13.55 10.00 10.91
C PRO A 44 13.21 10.03 12.40
N THR A 45 12.10 9.41 12.74
CA THR A 45 11.71 9.28 14.14
C THR A 45 12.06 7.93 14.73
N HIS A 46 12.41 6.96 13.89
CA HIS A 46 12.82 5.65 14.36
C HIS A 46 14.17 5.76 15.04
N GLU A 47 14.28 5.17 16.24
CA GLU A 47 15.46 5.34 17.07
C GLU A 47 16.75 4.82 16.42
N SER A 48 16.67 3.92 15.50
CA SER A 48 17.84 3.35 14.86
C SER A 48 18.44 4.20 13.74
N PHE A 49 17.76 5.26 13.33
CA PHE A 49 18.23 6.04 12.19
C PHE A 49 18.30 7.53 12.50
N ARG A 50 19.40 8.15 12.13
CA ARG A 50 19.56 9.59 12.25
C ARG A 50 19.25 10.30 10.95
N GLU A 51 19.31 9.57 9.86
CA GLU A 51 18.98 10.08 8.55
C GLU A 51 18.38 8.97 7.73
N ALA A 52 17.79 9.30 6.61
CA ALA A 52 17.13 8.31 5.77
C ALA A 52 18.12 7.25 5.31
N PRO A 53 17.83 5.96 5.54
CA PRO A 53 18.70 4.89 5.08
C PRO A 53 18.90 4.99 3.56
N LYS A 54 20.15 4.87 3.13
CA LYS A 54 20.52 4.92 1.72
C LYS A 54 20.10 6.21 1.02
N ASN A 55 19.87 7.26 1.81
CA ASN A 55 19.39 8.54 1.30
C ASN A 55 18.06 8.45 0.57
N ILE A 56 17.24 7.47 0.93
CA ILE A 56 15.92 7.34 0.33
C ILE A 56 14.92 8.00 1.25
N VAL A 57 14.42 9.16 0.82
CA VAL A 57 13.38 9.90 1.53
C VAL A 57 12.07 9.64 0.81
N LEU A 58 11.01 9.33 1.55
CA LEU A 58 9.71 8.98 0.99
C LEU A 58 8.60 9.81 1.62
N GLU A 59 8.81 11.11 1.68
CA GLU A 59 7.89 12.02 2.37
C GLU A 59 6.84 12.64 1.44
N SER A 60 7.03 12.54 0.14
CA SER A 60 6.14 13.17 -0.82
C SER A 60 5.81 12.22 -1.97
N VAL A 61 4.78 12.57 -2.72
CA VAL A 61 4.45 11.81 -3.93
C VAL A 61 5.62 11.84 -4.91
N ALA A 62 6.29 12.97 -5.02
CA ALA A 62 7.46 13.07 -5.89
C ALA A 62 8.57 12.11 -5.45
N ASP A 63 8.77 11.97 -4.16
CA ASP A 63 9.74 11.02 -3.63
C ASP A 63 9.38 9.59 -4.00
N LEU A 64 8.10 9.23 -3.85
CA LEU A 64 7.64 7.90 -4.19
C LEU A 64 7.84 7.61 -5.68
N LYS A 65 7.58 8.59 -6.52
CA LYS A 65 7.82 8.43 -7.96
C LYS A 65 9.29 8.29 -8.28
N LYS A 66 10.13 9.07 -7.62
CA LYS A 66 11.57 9.02 -7.84
C LYS A 66 12.14 7.65 -7.48
N HIS A 67 11.64 7.05 -6.43
CA HIS A 67 12.14 5.77 -5.93
C HIS A 67 11.21 4.60 -6.23
N ALA A 68 10.32 4.76 -7.20
CA ALA A 68 9.25 3.79 -7.45
C ALA A 68 9.76 2.36 -7.64
N ALA A 69 10.83 2.18 -8.39
CA ALA A 69 11.33 0.85 -8.68
C ALA A 69 11.82 0.12 -7.43
N VAL A 70 12.58 0.80 -6.58
CA VAL A 70 13.08 0.17 -5.38
C VAL A 70 11.98 -0.01 -4.34
N VAL A 71 11.03 0.93 -4.26
CA VAL A 71 9.89 0.78 -3.37
C VAL A 71 9.07 -0.44 -3.77
N TYR A 72 8.84 -0.61 -5.06
CA TYR A 72 8.10 -1.77 -5.56
C TYR A 72 8.85 -3.08 -5.23
N SER A 73 10.12 -3.11 -5.52
CA SER A 73 10.94 -4.29 -5.28
C SER A 73 10.98 -4.69 -3.81
N GLN A 74 11.12 -3.73 -2.91
CA GLN A 74 11.30 -4.02 -1.49
C GLN A 74 9.98 -4.19 -0.73
N THR A 75 8.89 -3.65 -1.24
CA THR A 75 7.63 -3.61 -0.51
C THR A 75 6.56 -4.50 -1.13
N VAL A 76 6.58 -4.67 -2.43
CA VAL A 76 5.53 -5.38 -3.15
C VAL A 76 6.00 -6.74 -3.64
N GLU A 77 7.07 -6.78 -4.40
CA GLU A 77 7.63 -8.05 -4.86
C GLU A 77 8.24 -8.81 -3.69
N GLY A 78 9.08 -8.14 -2.92
CA GLY A 78 9.61 -8.66 -1.68
C GLY A 78 8.82 -8.09 -0.52
N ARG A 79 9.15 -8.52 0.65
CA ARG A 79 8.51 -8.01 1.86
C ARG A 79 9.57 -7.56 2.86
N ALA A 80 10.69 -7.05 2.33
CA ALA A 80 11.75 -6.56 3.18
C ALA A 80 11.34 -5.26 3.87
N MET A 81 10.46 -4.50 3.25
CA MET A 81 9.96 -3.25 3.82
C MET A 81 8.44 -3.27 3.94
N PRO A 82 7.86 -2.68 4.94
CA PRO A 82 8.53 -2.03 6.08
C PRO A 82 9.37 -3.03 6.85
N LEU A 83 10.51 -2.60 7.36
CA LEU A 83 11.45 -3.49 8.00
C LEU A 83 10.81 -4.25 9.15
N GLY A 84 10.84 -5.60 9.06
CA GLY A 84 10.21 -6.45 10.06
C GLY A 84 8.71 -6.21 10.20
N ASN A 85 8.11 -5.53 9.27
CA ASN A 85 6.72 -5.08 9.31
C ASN A 85 6.36 -4.43 10.65
N GLN A 86 7.28 -3.65 11.17
CA GLN A 86 7.11 -3.01 12.48
C GLN A 86 5.95 -2.03 12.53
N THR A 87 5.56 -1.48 11.40
CA THR A 87 4.46 -0.54 11.31
C THR A 87 3.14 -1.23 10.99
N ASP A 88 3.17 -2.54 10.82
CA ASP A 88 1.97 -3.36 10.62
C ASP A 88 1.23 -3.03 9.31
N MET A 89 1.97 -3.04 8.22
CA MET A 89 1.36 -2.84 6.91
C MET A 89 0.46 -4.02 6.56
N SER A 90 -0.77 -3.74 6.19
CA SER A 90 -1.72 -4.77 5.81
C SER A 90 -1.47 -5.22 4.36
N GLU A 91 -2.01 -6.39 4.02
CA GLU A 91 -1.93 -6.88 2.64
C GLU A 91 -2.70 -5.96 1.70
N THR A 92 -3.79 -5.37 2.15
CA THR A 92 -4.55 -4.42 1.35
C THR A 92 -3.71 -3.17 1.06
N GLU A 93 -3.06 -2.62 2.08
CA GLU A 93 -2.18 -1.46 1.87
C GLU A 93 -1.04 -1.78 0.92
N ARG A 94 -0.46 -2.97 1.05
CA ARG A 94 0.64 -3.41 0.19
C ARG A 94 0.17 -3.54 -1.25
N ALA A 95 -1.02 -4.09 -1.46
CA ALA A 95 -1.59 -4.24 -2.79
C ALA A 95 -1.97 -2.89 -3.41
N GLU A 96 -2.50 -1.98 -2.60
CA GLU A 96 -2.84 -0.65 -3.08
C GLU A 96 -1.60 0.13 -3.48
N LEU A 97 -0.56 0.08 -2.67
CA LEU A 97 0.71 0.69 -3.01
C LEU A 97 1.26 0.09 -4.31
N GLY A 98 1.21 -1.23 -4.43
CA GLY A 98 1.67 -1.92 -5.63
C GLY A 98 0.93 -1.47 -6.88
N GLN A 99 -0.37 -1.35 -6.81
CA GLN A 99 -1.16 -0.92 -7.95
C GLN A 99 -0.84 0.52 -8.32
N TRP A 100 -0.73 1.40 -7.32
CA TRP A 100 -0.38 2.79 -7.58
C TRP A 100 0.98 2.89 -8.29
N LEU A 101 1.96 2.13 -7.81
CA LEU A 101 3.29 2.13 -8.43
C LEU A 101 3.27 1.60 -9.86
N LYS A 102 2.49 0.54 -10.10
CA LYS A 102 2.38 -0.01 -11.45
C LYS A 102 1.72 0.94 -12.43
N ASP A 103 0.81 1.75 -11.94
CA ASP A 103 0.06 2.67 -12.78
C ASP A 103 0.82 3.96 -13.09
N LEU A 104 2.00 4.13 -12.54
CA LEU A 104 2.81 5.29 -12.87
C LEU A 104 3.24 5.25 -14.33
N PRO A 105 3.21 6.39 -15.02
CA PRO A 105 3.60 6.44 -16.42
C PRO A 105 5.07 6.20 -16.64
#